data_cf5201af8c39d9ed9d266129152f06d8
#
_entry.id   cf5201af8c39d9ed9d266129152f06d8
#
_cell.length_a   1.000
_cell.length_b   1.000
_cell.length_c   1.000
_cell.angle_alpha   90.00
_cell.angle_beta   90.00
_cell.angle_gamma   90.00
#
_symmetry.space_group_name_H-M   'P 1'
#
loop_
_entity.id
_entity.type
_entity.pdbx_description
1 polymer ?
#
loop_
_entity_poly.entity_id
_entity_poly.type
_entity_poly.pdbx_seq_one_letter_code
_entity_poly.pdbx_strand_id
1 'polypeptide(L)'
;IRYSDYDLFGGDTTYKLGLNWQVTDGFKFRGTYSTAFRIPNVPELFGGISEGNLTTTDPCSNWAMLDPSNIVYQNCQATGIPDNFVQLGNTILTDAGGNPDLQPESATSMTFGVVIQPLDGLSITLDYFDIEIEDAIRSTSGSTKLSLCYNSENLSHVFCEPEHHTRNTLNGDVNFLSAQNANTGREIMKGVDFGLVYNFDTGRYNHNL
;
A
#
# COMPACT_ATOMS: atom_id res chain seq x y z
N ILE A 1 0.34 16.16 20.88
CA ILE A 1 1.49 15.26 20.86
C ILE A 1 1.14 14.03 21.68
N ARG A 2 1.48 12.84 21.18
CA ARG A 2 1.32 11.56 21.87
C ARG A 2 2.62 10.79 21.75
N TYR A 3 3.14 10.30 22.86
CA TYR A 3 4.20 9.30 22.93
C TYR A 3 3.59 7.93 23.22
N SER A 4 4.04 6.90 22.51
CA SER A 4 3.65 5.51 22.73
C SER A 4 4.90 4.66 22.72
N ASP A 5 4.98 3.69 23.64
CA ASP A 5 6.11 2.78 23.81
C ASP A 5 5.61 1.34 23.73
N TYR A 6 6.34 0.50 23.00
CA TYR A 6 5.98 -0.89 22.72
C TYR A 6 7.21 -1.78 22.91
N ASP A 7 7.04 -2.89 23.59
CA ASP A 7 8.13 -3.80 23.95
C ASP A 7 8.96 -4.28 22.76
N LEU A 8 8.32 -4.50 21.59
CA LEU A 8 9.00 -5.01 20.39
C LEU A 8 9.56 -3.93 19.48
N PHE A 9 8.95 -2.75 19.46
CA PHE A 9 9.25 -1.70 18.45
C PHE A 9 9.78 -0.42 19.06
N GLY A 10 9.86 -0.36 20.42
CA GLY A 10 10.30 0.84 21.13
C GLY A 10 9.26 1.96 21.09
N GLY A 11 9.74 3.18 21.35
CA GLY A 11 8.90 4.35 21.48
C GLY A 11 8.79 5.18 20.20
N ASP A 12 7.59 5.68 19.92
CA ASP A 12 7.36 6.63 18.84
C ASP A 12 6.49 7.81 19.29
N THR A 13 6.70 8.96 18.64
CA THR A 13 6.00 10.20 18.95
C THR A 13 5.19 10.68 17.74
N THR A 14 3.90 10.82 17.93
CA THR A 14 3.00 11.39 16.92
C THR A 14 2.48 12.75 17.35
N TYR A 15 2.15 13.57 16.38
CA TYR A 15 1.60 14.90 16.64
C TYR A 15 0.52 15.28 15.63
N LYS A 16 -0.37 16.17 16.07
CA LYS A 16 -1.38 16.78 15.23
C LYS A 16 -1.43 18.27 15.49
N LEU A 17 -1.36 19.04 14.43
CA LEU A 17 -1.58 20.48 14.40
C LEU A 17 -2.87 20.75 13.64
N GLY A 18 -3.71 21.62 14.17
CA GLY A 18 -4.97 22.01 13.55
C GLY A 18 -5.17 23.51 13.61
N LEU A 19 -5.63 24.08 12.50
CA LEU A 19 -6.03 25.47 12.39
C LEU A 19 -7.50 25.54 12.01
N ASN A 20 -8.28 26.33 12.74
CA ASN A 20 -9.63 26.78 12.38
C ASN A 20 -9.67 28.28 12.48
N TRP A 21 -9.79 28.94 11.33
CA TRP A 21 -9.80 30.39 11.28
C TRP A 21 -11.10 30.91 10.66
N GLN A 22 -11.93 31.51 11.50
CA GLN A 22 -13.15 32.20 11.08
C GLN A 22 -12.78 33.59 10.61
N VAL A 23 -12.81 33.84 9.30
CA VAL A 23 -12.47 35.16 8.71
C VAL A 23 -13.63 36.10 8.80
N THR A 24 -14.84 35.60 8.51
CA THR A 24 -16.12 36.28 8.65
C THR A 24 -17.18 35.28 9.10
N ASP A 25 -18.39 35.72 9.42
CA ASP A 25 -19.50 34.86 9.80
C ASP A 25 -19.84 33.81 8.71
N GLY A 26 -19.60 34.15 7.45
CA GLY A 26 -19.88 33.26 6.31
C GLY A 26 -18.64 32.61 5.68
N PHE A 27 -17.43 32.80 6.24
CA PHE A 27 -16.20 32.27 5.62
C PHE A 27 -15.18 31.78 6.64
N LYS A 28 -14.80 30.51 6.50
CA LYS A 28 -13.90 29.83 7.43
C LYS A 28 -12.86 29.00 6.68
N PHE A 29 -11.61 29.12 7.09
CA PHE A 29 -10.53 28.18 6.74
C PHE A 29 -10.37 27.12 7.81
N ARG A 30 -10.01 25.91 7.37
CA ARG A 30 -9.57 24.82 8.24
C ARG A 30 -8.39 24.09 7.64
N GLY A 31 -7.49 23.63 8.47
CA GLY A 31 -6.35 22.85 8.04
C GLY A 31 -5.84 21.96 9.17
N THR A 32 -5.36 20.79 8.81
CA THR A 32 -4.70 19.88 9.77
C THR A 32 -3.45 19.28 9.14
N TYR A 33 -2.47 19.06 9.98
CA TYR A 33 -1.31 18.24 9.67
C TYR A 33 -1.11 17.26 10.83
N SER A 34 -0.94 15.99 10.52
CA SER A 34 -0.75 14.96 11.55
C SER A 34 0.18 13.85 11.07
N THR A 35 0.91 13.29 12.02
CA THR A 35 1.63 12.03 11.84
C THR A 35 0.92 10.93 12.62
N ALA A 36 1.03 9.71 12.13
CA ALA A 36 0.55 8.51 12.80
C ALA A 36 1.52 7.37 12.54
N PHE A 37 1.49 6.34 13.36
CA PHE A 37 2.15 5.08 13.10
C PHE A 37 1.25 3.93 13.54
N ARG A 38 1.47 2.76 12.92
CA ARG A 38 0.80 1.51 13.28
C ARG A 38 1.84 0.41 13.44
N ILE A 39 1.86 -0.23 14.59
CA ILE A 39 2.65 -1.45 14.77
C ILE A 39 1.92 -2.65 14.14
N PRO A 40 2.65 -3.66 13.65
CA PRO A 40 2.06 -4.93 13.23
C PRO A 40 1.28 -5.56 14.39
N ASN A 41 0.14 -6.16 14.09
CA ASN A 41 -0.63 -6.87 15.11
C ASN A 41 -0.07 -8.29 15.36
N VAL A 42 -0.51 -8.93 16.45
CA VAL A 42 -0.01 -10.26 16.84
C VAL A 42 -0.20 -11.32 15.75
N PRO A 43 -1.34 -11.43 15.06
CA PRO A 43 -1.48 -12.32 13.91
C PRO A 43 -0.56 -12.00 12.73
N GLU A 44 -0.28 -10.71 12.47
CA GLU A 44 0.65 -10.30 11.41
C GLU A 44 2.10 -10.71 11.73
N LEU A 45 2.50 -10.70 13.01
CA LEU A 45 3.84 -11.08 13.45
C LEU A 45 3.98 -12.59 13.68
N PHE A 46 3.03 -13.19 14.41
CA PHE A 46 3.18 -14.53 14.98
C PHE A 46 2.06 -15.48 14.58
N GLY A 47 1.25 -15.14 13.56
CA GLY A 47 0.26 -16.05 13.01
C GLY A 47 0.92 -17.35 12.54
N GLY A 48 0.30 -18.50 12.82
CA GLY A 48 0.83 -19.79 12.40
C GLY A 48 1.01 -19.85 10.88
N ILE A 49 2.12 -20.44 10.43
CA ILE A 49 2.40 -20.63 9.01
C ILE A 49 1.55 -21.80 8.50
N SER A 50 0.85 -21.59 7.41
CA SER A 50 0.10 -22.61 6.68
C SER A 50 0.58 -22.69 5.23
N GLU A 51 0.74 -23.91 4.73
CA GLU A 51 1.01 -24.13 3.30
C GLU A 51 -0.27 -23.97 2.48
N GLY A 52 -0.13 -23.39 1.31
CA GLY A 52 -1.22 -23.14 0.38
C GLY A 52 -0.74 -23.13 -1.06
N ASN A 53 -1.63 -22.77 -1.95
CA ASN A 53 -1.31 -22.62 -3.37
C ASN A 53 -1.83 -21.29 -3.90
N LEU A 54 -1.00 -20.56 -4.58
CA LEU A 54 -1.38 -19.30 -5.26
C LEU A 54 -1.32 -19.44 -6.77
N THR A 55 -2.31 -18.84 -7.42
CA THR A 55 -2.26 -18.62 -8.88
C THR A 55 -1.30 -17.48 -9.16
N THR A 56 -0.26 -17.76 -9.94
CA THR A 56 0.82 -16.81 -10.22
C THR A 56 1.22 -16.86 -11.67
N THR A 57 1.39 -15.70 -12.30
CA THR A 57 1.98 -15.57 -13.64
C THR A 57 3.46 -15.26 -13.49
N ASP A 58 4.29 -16.07 -14.12
CA ASP A 58 5.74 -15.94 -14.11
C ASP A 58 6.21 -15.00 -15.24
N PRO A 59 6.90 -13.90 -14.93
CA PRO A 59 7.41 -12.99 -15.95
C PRO A 59 8.48 -13.63 -16.86
N CYS A 60 9.12 -14.70 -16.41
CA CYS A 60 10.10 -15.42 -17.22
C CYS A 60 9.47 -16.47 -18.15
N SER A 61 8.17 -16.66 -18.15
CA SER A 61 7.53 -17.52 -19.14
C SER A 61 7.71 -16.94 -20.55
N ASN A 62 8.32 -17.70 -21.45
CA ASN A 62 8.70 -17.27 -22.82
C ASN A 62 9.68 -16.07 -22.86
N TRP A 63 10.52 -15.90 -21.86
CA TRP A 63 11.42 -14.76 -21.75
C TRP A 63 12.38 -14.59 -22.94
N ALA A 64 12.81 -15.70 -23.57
CA ALA A 64 13.70 -15.66 -24.72
C ALA A 64 13.06 -15.02 -25.99
N MET A 65 11.75 -14.81 -25.99
CA MET A 65 11.04 -14.07 -27.06
C MET A 65 11.04 -12.55 -26.83
N LEU A 66 11.47 -12.08 -25.66
CA LEU A 66 11.58 -10.66 -25.36
C LEU A 66 12.80 -10.05 -26.06
N ASP A 67 12.82 -8.73 -26.22
CA ASP A 67 13.98 -8.02 -26.70
C ASP A 67 15.16 -8.18 -25.72
N PRO A 68 16.40 -8.48 -26.17
CA PRO A 68 17.56 -8.62 -25.29
C PRO A 68 17.90 -7.38 -24.46
N SER A 69 17.42 -6.20 -24.84
CA SER A 69 17.55 -4.98 -24.02
C SER A 69 16.51 -4.91 -22.89
N ASN A 70 15.51 -5.79 -22.88
CA ASN A 70 14.50 -5.84 -21.84
C ASN A 70 15.12 -6.36 -20.53
N ILE A 71 14.83 -5.68 -19.41
CA ILE A 71 15.38 -6.05 -18.11
C ILE A 71 14.94 -7.45 -17.64
N VAL A 72 13.70 -7.84 -17.95
CA VAL A 72 13.20 -9.19 -17.64
C VAL A 72 13.96 -10.25 -18.41
N TYR A 73 14.27 -10.02 -19.72
CA TYR A 73 15.12 -10.91 -20.50
C TYR A 73 16.47 -11.12 -19.81
N GLN A 74 17.16 -10.03 -19.46
CA GLN A 74 18.48 -10.06 -18.85
C GLN A 74 18.47 -10.78 -17.50
N ASN A 75 17.47 -10.51 -16.66
CA ASN A 75 17.34 -11.11 -15.34
C ASN A 75 16.94 -12.61 -15.40
N CYS A 76 16.05 -13.01 -16.31
CA CYS A 76 15.72 -14.42 -16.51
C CYS A 76 16.91 -15.22 -17.05
N GLN A 77 17.68 -14.64 -17.97
CA GLN A 77 18.93 -15.22 -18.47
C GLN A 77 19.98 -15.34 -17.35
N ALA A 78 20.17 -14.27 -16.56
CA ALA A 78 21.13 -14.25 -15.46
C ALA A 78 20.83 -15.28 -14.36
N THR A 79 19.56 -15.62 -14.15
CA THR A 79 19.15 -16.68 -13.20
C THR A 79 19.26 -18.08 -13.77
N GLY A 80 19.70 -18.24 -15.03
CA GLY A 80 19.92 -19.56 -15.65
C GLY A 80 18.65 -20.29 -16.02
N ILE A 81 17.54 -19.58 -16.22
CA ILE A 81 16.28 -20.17 -16.68
C ILE A 81 16.44 -20.63 -18.13
N PRO A 82 16.03 -21.85 -18.48
CA PRO A 82 16.13 -22.36 -19.85
C PRO A 82 15.45 -21.46 -20.88
N ASP A 83 16.04 -21.27 -22.07
CA ASP A 83 15.53 -20.42 -23.14
C ASP A 83 14.14 -20.84 -23.61
N ASN A 84 13.82 -22.13 -23.52
CA ASN A 84 12.53 -22.70 -23.89
C ASN A 84 11.53 -22.78 -22.71
N PHE A 85 11.80 -22.08 -21.61
CA PHE A 85 10.92 -22.12 -20.45
C PHE A 85 9.53 -21.55 -20.78
N VAL A 86 8.52 -22.35 -20.51
CA VAL A 86 7.11 -21.95 -20.57
C VAL A 86 6.44 -22.45 -19.31
N GLN A 87 5.83 -21.56 -18.57
CA GLN A 87 5.06 -21.92 -17.38
C GLN A 87 3.88 -22.83 -17.78
N LEU A 88 3.90 -24.11 -17.39
CA LEU A 88 2.86 -25.08 -17.72
C LEU A 88 1.65 -25.04 -16.79
N GLY A 89 1.81 -24.53 -15.60
CA GLY A 89 0.75 -24.33 -14.61
C GLY A 89 0.96 -23.02 -13.87
N ASN A 90 -0.10 -22.41 -13.43
CA ASN A 90 -0.05 -21.16 -12.70
C ASN A 90 -0.29 -21.31 -11.19
N THR A 91 -0.28 -22.52 -10.67
CA THR A 91 -0.43 -22.81 -9.25
C THR A 91 0.92 -23.13 -8.64
N ILE A 92 1.36 -22.34 -7.69
CA ILE A 92 2.66 -22.42 -7.02
C ILE A 92 2.45 -22.66 -5.54
N LEU A 93 3.27 -23.55 -4.95
CA LEU A 93 3.30 -23.79 -3.50
C LEU A 93 3.70 -22.50 -2.78
N THR A 94 2.96 -22.15 -1.75
CA THR A 94 3.20 -20.95 -0.92
C THR A 94 3.09 -21.28 0.55
N ASP A 95 3.75 -20.46 1.36
CA ASP A 95 3.48 -20.32 2.78
C ASP A 95 2.73 -19.02 3.05
N ALA A 96 1.73 -19.06 3.91
CA ALA A 96 1.03 -17.88 4.41
C ALA A 96 1.03 -17.92 5.93
N GLY A 97 1.25 -16.78 6.56
CA GLY A 97 1.31 -16.70 8.03
C GLY A 97 1.90 -15.39 8.51
N GLY A 98 2.23 -15.36 9.79
CA GLY A 98 2.90 -14.24 10.41
C GLY A 98 4.32 -14.05 9.90
N ASN A 99 4.77 -12.80 9.91
CA ASN A 99 6.15 -12.44 9.60
C ASN A 99 6.72 -11.61 10.76
N PRO A 100 7.62 -12.18 11.58
CA PRO A 100 8.21 -11.48 12.72
C PRO A 100 9.14 -10.33 12.34
N ASP A 101 9.57 -10.24 11.06
CA ASP A 101 10.47 -9.19 10.57
C ASP A 101 9.75 -7.91 10.15
N LEU A 102 8.41 -7.86 10.26
CA LEU A 102 7.62 -6.69 9.94
C LEU A 102 8.00 -5.48 10.81
N GLN A 103 8.10 -4.34 10.17
CA GLN A 103 8.34 -3.05 10.81
C GLN A 103 7.03 -2.24 10.95
N PRO A 104 6.97 -1.27 11.88
CA PRO A 104 5.84 -0.36 11.97
C PRO A 104 5.64 0.44 10.68
N GLU A 105 4.36 0.66 10.33
CA GLU A 105 3.98 1.61 9.29
C GLU A 105 4.00 3.02 9.85
N SER A 106 4.39 3.99 9.07
CA SER A 106 4.24 5.41 9.39
C SER A 106 3.29 6.10 8.41
N ALA A 107 2.59 7.12 8.88
CA ALA A 107 1.68 7.88 8.04
C ALA A 107 1.79 9.39 8.31
N THR A 108 1.66 10.14 7.23
CA THR A 108 1.49 11.60 7.24
C THR A 108 0.18 11.96 6.60
N SER A 109 -0.59 12.83 7.24
CA SER A 109 -1.86 13.31 6.71
C SER A 109 -1.92 14.83 6.76
N MET A 110 -2.23 15.45 5.63
CA MET A 110 -2.48 16.88 5.50
C MET A 110 -3.87 17.11 4.92
N THR A 111 -4.63 18.01 5.56
CA THR A 111 -5.91 18.48 5.02
C THR A 111 -5.94 20.00 5.01
N PHE A 112 -6.58 20.56 4.00
CA PHE A 112 -6.83 21.98 3.92
C PHE A 112 -8.19 22.23 3.28
N GLY A 113 -9.01 23.08 3.90
CA GLY A 113 -10.36 23.31 3.40
C GLY A 113 -10.92 24.69 3.69
N VAL A 114 -11.97 24.99 2.95
CA VAL A 114 -12.77 26.20 3.12
C VAL A 114 -14.23 25.83 3.35
N VAL A 115 -14.88 26.60 4.20
CA VAL A 115 -16.33 26.55 4.40
C VAL A 115 -16.88 27.93 4.08
N ILE A 116 -17.87 27.98 3.18
CA ILE A 116 -18.52 29.19 2.72
C ILE A 116 -20.01 29.08 3.02
N GLN A 117 -20.57 30.08 3.72
CA GLN A 117 -21.98 30.23 3.99
C GLN A 117 -22.46 31.57 3.37
N PRO A 118 -22.78 31.56 2.07
CA PRO A 118 -23.11 32.80 1.35
C PRO A 118 -24.48 33.38 1.69
N LEU A 119 -25.38 32.55 2.25
CA LEU A 119 -26.69 32.90 2.73
C LEU A 119 -27.16 31.93 3.82
N ASP A 120 -28.20 32.33 4.55
CA ASP A 120 -28.78 31.51 5.59
C ASP A 120 -29.24 30.13 5.04
N GLY A 121 -28.87 29.07 5.72
CA GLY A 121 -29.22 27.70 5.35
C GLY A 121 -28.33 27.07 4.28
N LEU A 122 -27.50 27.81 3.54
CA LEU A 122 -26.59 27.28 2.52
C LEU A 122 -25.16 27.18 3.06
N SER A 123 -24.59 25.99 3.05
CA SER A 123 -23.19 25.73 3.38
C SER A 123 -22.51 24.96 2.24
N ILE A 124 -21.37 25.48 1.81
CA ILE A 124 -20.51 24.90 0.78
C ILE A 124 -19.16 24.60 1.43
N THR A 125 -18.68 23.38 1.26
CA THR A 125 -17.36 22.96 1.74
C THR A 125 -16.51 22.47 0.59
N LEU A 126 -15.23 22.78 0.63
CA LEU A 126 -14.23 22.25 -0.29
C LEU A 126 -12.99 21.93 0.53
N ASP A 127 -12.62 20.63 0.55
CA ASP A 127 -11.49 20.14 1.32
C ASP A 127 -10.55 19.36 0.41
N TYR A 128 -9.29 19.73 0.41
CA TYR A 128 -8.19 18.95 -0.15
C TYR A 128 -7.58 18.07 0.94
N PHE A 129 -7.26 16.83 0.60
CA PHE A 129 -6.52 15.92 1.48
C PHE A 129 -5.34 15.28 0.75
N ASP A 130 -4.29 15.02 1.50
CA ASP A 130 -3.07 14.32 1.09
C ASP A 130 -2.66 13.39 2.23
N ILE A 131 -2.75 12.08 1.98
CA ILE A 131 -2.44 11.04 2.94
C ILE A 131 -1.36 10.17 2.32
N GLU A 132 -0.29 9.96 3.06
CA GLU A 132 0.83 9.12 2.67
C GLU A 132 1.11 8.11 3.78
N ILE A 133 1.22 6.85 3.41
CA ILE A 133 1.61 5.75 4.28
C ILE A 133 2.92 5.17 3.74
N GLU A 134 3.93 5.11 4.58
CA GLU A 134 5.21 4.46 4.30
C GLU A 134 5.28 3.13 5.05
N ASP A 135 6.05 2.19 4.50
CA ASP A 135 6.23 0.84 5.02
C ASP A 135 4.92 0.08 5.26
N ALA A 136 3.93 0.30 4.38
CA ALA A 136 2.61 -0.32 4.47
C ALA A 136 2.70 -1.85 4.49
N ILE A 137 2.10 -2.47 5.51
CA ILE A 137 2.06 -3.93 5.67
C ILE A 137 0.97 -4.50 4.78
N ARG A 138 1.38 -5.27 3.75
CA ARG A 138 0.47 -5.86 2.77
C ARG A 138 0.86 -7.28 2.41
N SER A 139 -0.14 -8.07 2.08
CA SER A 139 0.06 -9.30 1.32
C SER A 139 0.18 -8.94 -0.16
N THR A 140 1.32 -9.23 -0.75
CA THR A 140 1.59 -8.98 -2.16
C THR A 140 1.34 -10.24 -2.98
N SER A 141 0.63 -10.12 -4.11
CA SER A 141 0.36 -11.27 -4.97
C SER A 141 1.66 -11.89 -5.51
N GLY A 142 1.66 -13.20 -5.73
CA GLY A 142 2.82 -13.90 -6.25
C GLY A 142 3.31 -13.35 -7.59
N SER A 143 2.40 -13.02 -8.50
CA SER A 143 2.74 -12.39 -9.79
C SER A 143 3.40 -11.04 -9.60
N THR A 144 2.93 -10.24 -8.64
CA THR A 144 3.54 -8.94 -8.32
C THR A 144 4.94 -9.12 -7.73
N LYS A 145 5.13 -10.06 -6.79
CA LYS A 145 6.45 -10.35 -6.21
C LYS A 145 7.47 -10.75 -7.29
N LEU A 146 7.12 -11.70 -8.15
CA LEU A 146 7.98 -12.12 -9.25
C LEU A 146 8.21 -10.97 -10.24
N SER A 147 7.18 -10.20 -10.58
CA SER A 147 7.31 -9.04 -11.46
C SER A 147 8.24 -7.98 -10.88
N LEU A 148 8.12 -7.63 -9.61
CA LEU A 148 9.00 -6.67 -8.95
C LEU A 148 10.45 -7.18 -8.90
N CYS A 149 10.66 -8.47 -8.65
CA CYS A 149 12.00 -9.05 -8.69
C CYS A 149 12.61 -8.96 -10.10
N TYR A 150 11.95 -9.53 -11.11
CA TYR A 150 12.52 -9.64 -12.46
C TYR A 150 12.52 -8.33 -13.26
N ASN A 151 11.80 -7.29 -12.83
CA ASN A 151 11.90 -5.94 -13.39
C ASN A 151 12.86 -5.03 -12.61
N SER A 152 13.49 -5.50 -11.54
CA SER A 152 14.46 -4.71 -10.79
C SER A 152 15.84 -4.74 -11.45
N GLU A 153 16.61 -3.69 -11.25
CA GLU A 153 17.98 -3.62 -11.75
C GLU A 153 18.85 -4.67 -11.04
N ASN A 154 19.48 -5.56 -11.81
CA ASN A 154 20.36 -6.62 -11.29
C ASN A 154 19.72 -7.50 -10.20
N LEU A 155 18.41 -7.75 -10.28
CA LEU A 155 17.67 -8.54 -9.26
C LEU A 155 17.83 -8.01 -7.83
N SER A 156 17.92 -6.68 -7.69
CA SER A 156 18.19 -6.03 -6.39
C SER A 156 16.97 -5.88 -5.49
N HIS A 157 15.76 -6.23 -5.98
CA HIS A 157 14.56 -6.12 -5.17
C HIS A 157 14.51 -7.21 -4.09
N VAL A 158 14.05 -6.89 -2.88
CA VAL A 158 13.93 -7.83 -1.75
C VAL A 158 13.23 -9.13 -2.13
N PHE A 159 12.22 -9.08 -2.97
CA PHE A 159 11.52 -10.30 -3.43
C PHE A 159 12.36 -11.22 -4.35
N CYS A 160 13.59 -10.86 -4.69
CA CYS A 160 14.54 -11.74 -5.36
C CYS A 160 15.30 -12.66 -4.39
N GLU A 161 15.24 -12.39 -3.11
CA GLU A 161 15.94 -13.19 -2.10
C GLU A 161 15.32 -14.59 -1.95
N PRO A 162 16.14 -15.62 -1.65
CA PRO A 162 15.67 -17.02 -1.59
C PRO A 162 14.56 -17.30 -0.57
N GLU A 163 14.40 -16.44 0.44
CA GLU A 163 13.32 -16.53 1.43
C GLU A 163 11.95 -16.15 0.85
N HIS A 164 11.94 -15.36 -0.24
CA HIS A 164 10.71 -14.94 -0.88
C HIS A 164 10.28 -15.84 -2.03
N HIS A 165 11.22 -16.41 -2.79
CA HIS A 165 10.92 -17.41 -3.79
C HIS A 165 12.12 -18.28 -4.14
N THR A 166 11.85 -19.52 -4.53
CA THR A 166 12.87 -20.44 -5.05
C THR A 166 12.44 -21.01 -6.39
N ARG A 167 13.43 -21.31 -7.22
CA ARG A 167 13.26 -21.83 -8.58
C ARG A 167 14.06 -23.10 -8.81
N ASN A 168 13.50 -24.00 -9.62
CA ASN A 168 14.25 -25.12 -10.14
C ASN A 168 15.11 -24.66 -11.32
N THR A 169 16.42 -24.76 -11.19
CA THR A 169 17.38 -24.31 -12.22
C THR A 169 17.38 -25.21 -13.46
N LEU A 170 16.86 -26.44 -13.38
CA LEU A 170 16.83 -27.36 -14.51
C LEU A 170 15.69 -27.11 -15.49
N ASN A 171 14.51 -26.75 -14.98
CA ASN A 171 13.32 -26.57 -15.80
C ASN A 171 12.75 -25.13 -15.75
N GLY A 172 13.25 -24.29 -14.85
CA GLY A 172 12.82 -22.89 -14.71
C GLY A 172 11.59 -22.68 -13.81
N ASP A 173 10.91 -23.73 -13.36
CA ASP A 173 9.67 -23.60 -12.57
C ASP A 173 9.93 -22.95 -11.20
N VAL A 174 9.00 -22.13 -10.75
CA VAL A 174 8.99 -21.63 -9.37
C VAL A 174 8.50 -22.74 -8.45
N ASN A 175 9.38 -23.19 -7.55
CA ASN A 175 9.05 -24.26 -6.61
C ASN A 175 8.28 -23.77 -5.39
N PHE A 176 8.59 -22.55 -4.95
CA PHE A 176 8.06 -21.97 -3.73
C PHE A 176 7.98 -20.44 -3.87
N LEU A 177 6.97 -19.85 -3.28
CA LEU A 177 6.77 -18.41 -3.22
C LEU A 177 6.13 -18.03 -1.88
N SER A 178 6.81 -17.20 -1.09
CA SER A 178 6.26 -16.71 0.17
C SER A 178 5.03 -15.82 -0.07
N ALA A 179 3.93 -16.13 0.62
CA ALA A 179 2.71 -15.31 0.65
C ALA A 179 2.57 -14.49 1.94
N GLN A 180 3.59 -14.49 2.78
CA GLN A 180 3.60 -13.70 4.01
C GLN A 180 3.49 -12.20 3.72
N ASN A 181 2.95 -11.46 4.71
CA ASN A 181 2.93 -10.01 4.67
C ASN A 181 4.35 -9.44 4.67
N ALA A 182 4.52 -8.32 4.00
CA ALA A 182 5.77 -7.57 3.99
C ALA A 182 5.47 -6.07 4.03
N ASN A 183 6.44 -5.27 4.47
CA ASN A 183 6.40 -3.82 4.32
C ASN A 183 6.69 -3.51 2.83
N THR A 184 5.65 -3.21 2.07
CA THR A 184 5.72 -3.17 0.59
C THR A 184 5.86 -1.78 0.00
N GLY A 185 6.17 -0.79 0.83
CA GLY A 185 6.52 0.53 0.34
C GLY A 185 5.48 1.60 0.64
N ARG A 186 5.15 2.43 -0.33
CA ARG A 186 4.48 3.71 -0.14
C ARG A 186 3.09 3.70 -0.75
N GLU A 187 2.08 4.09 0.04
CA GLU A 187 0.72 4.34 -0.45
C GLU A 187 0.41 5.82 -0.36
N ILE A 188 -0.11 6.41 -1.43
CA ILE A 188 -0.47 7.82 -1.48
C ILE A 188 -1.93 7.95 -1.90
N MET A 189 -2.71 8.69 -1.13
CA MET A 189 -4.07 9.06 -1.47
C MET A 189 -4.25 10.57 -1.38
N LYS A 190 -4.61 11.19 -2.52
CA LYS A 190 -4.86 12.63 -2.64
C LYS A 190 -6.20 12.86 -3.29
N GLY A 191 -6.90 13.88 -2.84
CA GLY A 191 -8.20 14.19 -3.42
C GLY A 191 -8.77 15.50 -2.95
N VAL A 192 -9.94 15.80 -3.49
CA VAL A 192 -10.74 16.96 -3.14
C VAL A 192 -12.16 16.51 -2.84
N ASP A 193 -12.64 16.85 -1.66
CA ASP A 193 -14.03 16.63 -1.27
C ASP A 193 -14.83 17.92 -1.44
N PHE A 194 -15.95 17.83 -2.10
CA PHE A 194 -16.93 18.90 -2.25
C PHE A 194 -18.21 18.53 -1.51
N GLY A 195 -18.68 19.43 -0.64
CA GLY A 195 -19.94 19.27 0.07
C GLY A 195 -20.83 20.51 -0.16
N LEU A 196 -22.12 20.27 -0.36
CA LEU A 196 -23.14 21.30 -0.40
C LEU A 196 -24.31 20.86 0.47
N VAL A 197 -24.69 21.71 1.38
CA VAL A 197 -25.86 21.51 2.24
C VAL A 197 -26.74 22.74 2.17
N TYR A 198 -28.00 22.56 1.86
CA TYR A 198 -28.98 23.64 1.86
C TYR A 198 -30.21 23.26 2.70
N ASN A 199 -30.42 24.00 3.77
CA ASN A 199 -31.56 23.85 4.67
C ASN A 199 -32.54 24.99 4.39
N PHE A 200 -33.77 24.66 4.01
CA PHE A 200 -34.83 25.64 3.80
C PHE A 200 -36.15 25.18 4.45
N ASP A 201 -36.91 26.15 4.88
CA ASP A 201 -38.21 25.92 5.51
C ASP A 201 -39.35 26.36 4.57
N THR A 202 -40.26 25.45 4.28
CA THR A 202 -41.48 25.74 3.48
C THR A 202 -42.67 26.09 4.33
N GLY A 203 -42.49 26.31 5.65
CA GLY A 203 -43.53 26.58 6.61
C GLY A 203 -44.38 25.39 7.01
N ARG A 204 -44.18 24.21 6.38
CA ARG A 204 -44.85 22.93 6.72
C ARG A 204 -43.86 21.80 7.02
N TYR A 205 -42.69 21.82 6.43
CA TYR A 205 -41.65 20.80 6.59
C TYR A 205 -40.26 21.43 6.41
N ASN A 206 -39.31 20.99 7.24
CA ASN A 206 -37.89 21.31 7.04
C ASN A 206 -37.29 20.38 5.99
N HIS A 207 -36.58 20.92 4.98
CA HIS A 207 -35.93 20.17 3.93
C HIS A 207 -34.41 20.34 4.04
N ASN A 208 -33.70 19.21 4.01
CA ASN A 208 -32.23 19.14 3.91
C ASN A 208 -31.87 18.56 2.54
N LEU A 209 -31.05 19.24 1.77
CA LEU A 209 -30.50 18.84 0.49
C LEU A 209 -28.98 18.87 0.52
#